data_0ca44aa30a8a5bf2ec8c85aba20b62b2
#
_entry.id   0ca44aa30a8a5bf2ec8c85aba20b62b2
#
_cell.length_a   1.000
_cell.length_b   1.000
_cell.length_c   1.000
_cell.angle_alpha   90.00
_cell.angle_beta   90.00
_cell.angle_gamma   90.00
#
_symmetry.space_group_name_H-M   'P 1'
#
loop_
_entity.id
_entity.type
_entity.pdbx_description
1 polymer ?
#
loop_
_entity_poly.entity_id
_entity_poly.type
_entity_poly.pdbx_seq_one_letter_code
_entity_poly.pdbx_strand_id
1 'polypeptide(L)'
;MMRHFGVLIPATNTTVEMEYTRLLPPTLQVHVGRLGKGDNTPFSPSRPDDIAYQARLLGTAQVEVVCLIQTSASLSADEYDATTTRQMTAGAGVPALTSAQAIGQALRALGARRIALVSPYSQAVLGRARQYFESRYGA
;
A
#
# COMPACT_ATOMS: atom_id res chain seq x y z
N MET A 1 11.87 17.01 -15.21
CA MET A 1 12.12 17.13 -13.77
C MET A 1 11.86 15.75 -13.15
N MET A 2 12.73 15.27 -12.27
CA MET A 2 12.53 14.03 -11.52
C MET A 2 11.42 14.23 -10.50
N ARG A 3 10.45 13.29 -10.43
CA ARG A 3 9.41 13.28 -9.40
C ARG A 3 9.70 12.16 -8.39
N HIS A 4 9.44 12.43 -7.15
CA HIS A 4 9.76 11.53 -6.03
C HIS A 4 8.49 11.01 -5.36
N PHE A 5 8.44 9.72 -5.09
CA PHE A 5 7.37 9.14 -4.29
C PHE A 5 7.92 8.14 -3.27
N GLY A 6 7.20 8.01 -2.18
CA GLY A 6 7.56 7.12 -1.09
C GLY A 6 6.73 5.83 -1.10
N VAL A 7 7.35 4.73 -0.75
CA VAL A 7 6.63 3.48 -0.48
C VAL A 7 7.04 2.91 0.87
N LEU A 8 6.07 2.38 1.57
CA LEU A 8 6.26 1.63 2.81
C LEU A 8 6.01 0.16 2.53
N ILE A 9 6.99 -0.69 2.81
CA ILE A 9 6.92 -2.13 2.55
C ILE A 9 7.19 -2.93 3.82
N PRO A 10 6.60 -4.13 4.00
CA PRO A 10 6.99 -5.04 5.06
C PRO A 10 8.49 -5.36 5.00
N ALA A 11 9.17 -5.45 6.15
CA ALA A 11 10.60 -5.74 6.22
C ALA A 11 10.99 -7.05 5.52
N THR A 12 10.06 -7.98 5.39
CA THR A 12 10.24 -9.26 4.70
C THR A 12 10.04 -9.20 3.18
N ASN A 13 9.59 -8.04 2.63
CA ASN A 13 9.41 -7.90 1.19
C ASN A 13 10.77 -7.79 0.48
N THR A 14 10.98 -8.61 -0.54
CA THR A 14 12.23 -8.68 -1.31
C THR A 14 12.05 -8.38 -2.80
N THR A 15 10.83 -8.04 -3.23
CA THR A 15 10.49 -7.92 -4.65
C THR A 15 10.19 -6.48 -5.09
N VAL A 16 9.51 -5.70 -4.26
CA VAL A 16 9.01 -4.37 -4.64
C VAL A 16 10.11 -3.43 -5.10
N GLU A 17 11.23 -3.35 -4.38
CA GLU A 17 12.34 -2.46 -4.75
C GLU A 17 12.93 -2.81 -6.12
N MET A 18 13.12 -4.11 -6.37
CA MET A 18 13.61 -4.60 -7.66
C MET A 18 12.60 -4.33 -8.79
N GLU A 19 11.31 -4.55 -8.54
CA GLU A 19 10.27 -4.32 -9.53
C GLU A 19 10.18 -2.84 -9.89
N TYR A 20 10.17 -1.94 -8.92
CA TYR A 20 10.18 -0.51 -9.20
C TYR A 20 11.43 -0.06 -9.96
N THR A 21 12.61 -0.57 -9.60
CA THR A 21 13.84 -0.26 -10.32
C THR A 21 13.76 -0.62 -11.82
N ARG A 22 13.02 -1.69 -12.14
CA ARG A 22 12.89 -2.16 -13.53
C ARG A 22 11.73 -1.50 -14.29
N LEU A 23 10.65 -1.14 -13.59
CA LEU A 23 9.40 -0.70 -14.22
C LEU A 23 9.23 0.81 -14.26
N LEU A 24 9.90 1.55 -13.38
CA LEU A 24 9.74 3.00 -13.33
C LEU A 24 10.42 3.68 -14.53
N PRO A 25 9.73 4.67 -15.12
CA PRO A 25 10.39 5.52 -16.12
C PRO A 25 11.46 6.39 -15.45
N PRO A 26 12.48 6.86 -16.22
CA PRO A 26 13.59 7.66 -15.68
C PRO A 26 13.18 8.98 -15.00
N THR A 27 11.91 9.39 -15.14
CA THR A 27 11.36 10.60 -14.53
C THR A 27 10.75 10.37 -13.14
N LEU A 28 10.67 9.12 -12.67
CA LEU A 28 10.15 8.75 -11.36
C LEU A 28 11.22 8.08 -10.51
N GLN A 29 11.34 8.52 -9.26
CA GLN A 29 12.22 7.90 -8.28
C GLN A 29 11.41 7.45 -7.06
N VAL A 30 11.59 6.18 -6.67
CA VAL A 30 11.01 5.63 -5.45
C VAL A 30 11.96 5.77 -4.27
N HIS A 31 11.41 6.11 -3.11
CA HIS A 31 12.08 6.06 -1.82
C HIS A 31 11.37 5.03 -0.94
N VAL A 32 12.11 4.14 -0.31
CA VAL A 32 11.56 2.97 0.37
C VAL A 32 11.77 3.06 1.87
N GLY A 33 10.68 2.95 2.63
CA GLY A 33 10.69 2.72 4.07
C GLY A 33 10.30 1.27 4.39
N ARG A 34 11.01 0.62 5.30
CA ARG A 34 10.73 -0.76 5.70
C ARG A 34 10.03 -0.80 7.05
N LEU A 35 9.04 -1.69 7.18
CA LEU A 35 8.15 -1.77 8.33
C LEU A 35 8.30 -3.11 9.05
N GLY A 36 8.43 -3.07 10.36
CA GLY A 36 8.34 -4.26 11.20
C GLY A 36 6.92 -4.85 11.19
N LYS A 37 6.83 -6.16 11.42
CA LYS A 37 5.55 -6.84 11.60
C LYS A 37 4.90 -6.46 12.94
N GLY A 38 3.57 -6.42 12.95
CA GLY A 38 2.80 -6.27 14.18
C GLY A 38 2.89 -7.51 15.07
N ASP A 39 2.84 -8.70 14.46
CA ASP A 39 3.02 -10.01 15.10
C ASP A 39 3.61 -11.03 14.12
N ASN A 40 3.69 -12.30 14.53
CA ASN A 40 4.25 -13.37 13.72
C ASN A 40 3.22 -14.09 12.83
N THR A 41 1.96 -13.64 12.81
CA THR A 41 0.96 -14.28 11.95
C THR A 41 1.20 -13.94 10.47
N PRO A 42 0.91 -14.86 9.55
CA PRO A 42 0.97 -14.55 8.12
C PRO A 42 0.02 -13.41 7.76
N PHE A 43 0.52 -12.46 6.96
CA PHE A 43 -0.25 -11.30 6.46
C PHE A 43 -0.72 -10.31 7.53
N SER A 44 -0.21 -10.37 8.77
CA SER A 44 -0.52 -9.36 9.78
C SER A 44 -0.09 -7.96 9.32
N PRO A 45 -0.87 -6.93 9.68
CA PRO A 45 -0.49 -5.55 9.42
C PRO A 45 0.86 -5.17 10.05
N SER A 46 1.57 -4.26 9.42
CA SER A 46 2.76 -3.65 10.00
C SER A 46 2.42 -2.81 11.22
N ARG A 47 3.40 -2.58 12.08
CA ARG A 47 3.24 -1.81 13.32
C ARG A 47 2.87 -0.36 13.01
N PRO A 48 1.83 0.20 13.63
CA PRO A 48 1.43 1.59 13.41
C PRO A 48 2.54 2.60 13.70
N ASP A 49 3.33 2.38 14.76
CA ASP A 49 4.45 3.27 15.11
C ASP A 49 5.53 3.29 14.03
N ASP A 50 5.83 2.14 13.43
CA ASP A 50 6.78 2.06 12.32
C ASP A 50 6.24 2.79 11.08
N ILE A 51 4.95 2.65 10.80
CA ILE A 51 4.29 3.37 9.70
C ILE A 51 4.41 4.88 9.90
N ALA A 52 4.09 5.39 11.08
CA ALA A 52 4.19 6.81 11.39
C ALA A 52 5.63 7.32 11.28
N TYR A 53 6.59 6.57 11.83
CA TYR A 53 8.00 6.93 11.79
C TYR A 53 8.55 6.97 10.37
N GLN A 54 8.36 5.92 9.60
CA GLN A 54 8.85 5.82 8.22
C GLN A 54 8.16 6.82 7.29
N ALA A 55 6.87 7.09 7.47
CA ALA A 55 6.17 8.13 6.71
C ALA A 55 6.81 9.51 6.95
N ARG A 56 7.16 9.83 8.19
CA ARG A 56 7.86 11.08 8.53
C ARG A 56 9.22 11.18 7.83
N LEU A 57 10.00 10.09 7.80
CA LEU A 57 11.29 10.07 7.10
C LEU A 57 11.12 10.28 5.59
N LEU A 58 10.11 9.65 4.98
CA LEU A 58 9.80 9.89 3.57
C LEU A 58 9.39 11.35 3.30
N GLY A 59 8.68 11.98 4.23
CA GLY A 59 8.38 13.40 4.16
C GLY A 59 9.62 14.27 4.12
N THR A 60 10.67 13.94 4.91
CA THR A 60 11.96 14.67 4.86
C THR A 60 12.71 14.47 3.54
N ALA A 61 12.46 13.36 2.83
CA ALA A 61 12.98 13.13 1.47
C ALA A 61 12.20 13.88 0.38
N GLN A 62 11.23 14.72 0.78
CA GLN A 62 10.42 15.55 -0.11
C GLN A 62 9.66 14.76 -1.20
N VAL A 63 9.14 13.60 -0.83
CA VAL A 63 8.27 12.83 -1.72
C VAL A 63 6.93 13.57 -1.94
N GLU A 64 6.30 13.33 -3.08
CA GLU A 64 5.02 13.96 -3.44
C GLU A 64 3.80 13.14 -2.97
N VAL A 65 4.00 11.86 -2.69
CA VAL A 65 2.96 10.92 -2.25
C VAL A 65 3.61 9.75 -1.51
N VAL A 66 2.90 9.15 -0.55
CA VAL A 66 3.33 7.92 0.14
C VAL A 66 2.32 6.81 -0.09
N CYS A 67 2.78 5.61 -0.44
CA CYS A 67 1.94 4.43 -0.61
C CYS A 67 2.38 3.29 0.32
N LEU A 68 1.45 2.72 1.08
CA LEU A 68 1.68 1.48 1.81
C LEU A 68 1.50 0.28 0.88
N ILE A 69 2.59 -0.43 0.59
CA ILE A 69 2.59 -1.62 -0.27
C ILE A 69 2.43 -2.88 0.58
N GLN A 70 1.27 -3.02 1.20
CA GLN A 70 0.87 -4.18 1.97
C GLN A 70 -0.63 -4.43 1.78
N THR A 71 -1.01 -4.94 0.61
CA THR A 71 -2.42 -5.10 0.21
C THR A 71 -3.22 -5.93 1.21
N SER A 72 -2.64 -7.00 1.77
CA SER A 72 -3.30 -7.84 2.78
C SER A 72 -3.67 -7.10 4.06
N ALA A 73 -2.94 -6.04 4.42
CA ALA A 73 -3.26 -5.24 5.61
C ALA A 73 -4.59 -4.51 5.46
N SER A 74 -4.89 -3.97 4.28
CA SER A 74 -6.17 -3.34 3.97
C SER A 74 -7.37 -4.29 4.09
N LEU A 75 -7.11 -5.60 4.04
CA LEU A 75 -8.12 -6.64 4.18
C LEU A 75 -8.35 -7.07 5.64
N SER A 76 -7.56 -6.56 6.58
CA SER A 76 -7.62 -6.95 7.98
C SER A 76 -8.81 -6.35 8.73
N ALA A 77 -9.19 -5.11 8.42
CA ALA A 77 -10.30 -4.39 9.03
C ALA A 77 -10.85 -3.30 8.10
N ASP A 78 -12.13 -2.99 8.22
CA ASP A 78 -12.79 -2.02 7.34
C ASP A 78 -12.21 -0.60 7.48
N GLU A 79 -11.79 -0.20 8.67
CA GLU A 79 -11.23 1.12 8.95
C GLU A 79 -9.72 1.22 8.72
N TYR A 80 -9.06 0.11 8.33
CA TYR A 80 -7.61 0.07 8.22
C TYR A 80 -7.06 1.13 7.27
N ASP A 81 -7.59 1.21 6.05
CA ASP A 81 -7.12 2.17 5.05
C ASP A 81 -7.30 3.62 5.52
N ALA A 82 -8.48 3.96 6.03
CA ALA A 82 -8.77 5.31 6.48
C ALA A 82 -7.85 5.75 7.64
N THR A 83 -7.60 4.84 8.58
CA THR A 83 -6.72 5.11 9.72
C THR A 83 -5.28 5.24 9.29
N THR A 84 -4.80 4.31 8.48
CA THR A 84 -3.40 4.24 8.05
C THR A 84 -3.04 5.39 7.10
N THR A 85 -3.90 5.72 6.13
CA THR A 85 -3.63 6.85 5.22
C THR A 85 -3.61 8.18 5.95
N ARG A 86 -4.51 8.37 6.92
CA ARG A 86 -4.49 9.57 7.78
C ARG A 86 -3.17 9.69 8.57
N GLN A 87 -2.71 8.57 9.15
CA GLN A 87 -1.45 8.51 9.89
C GLN A 87 -0.24 8.81 8.99
N MET A 88 -0.17 8.21 7.81
CA MET A 88 0.89 8.46 6.83
C MET A 88 0.88 9.91 6.34
N THR A 89 -0.29 10.46 6.02
CA THR A 89 -0.42 11.86 5.60
C THR A 89 0.04 12.82 6.69
N ALA A 90 -0.35 12.58 7.94
CA ALA A 90 0.09 13.40 9.08
C ALA A 90 1.62 13.34 9.28
N GLY A 91 2.21 12.16 9.11
CA GLY A 91 3.66 11.95 9.23
C GLY A 91 4.47 12.57 8.10
N ALA A 92 4.07 12.32 6.87
CA ALA A 92 4.81 12.73 5.67
C ALA A 92 4.51 14.17 5.20
N GLY A 93 3.37 14.74 5.59
CA GLY A 93 2.93 16.06 5.12
C GLY A 93 2.44 16.07 3.67
N VAL A 94 2.24 14.90 3.06
CA VAL A 94 1.79 14.74 1.67
C VAL A 94 0.65 13.72 1.58
N PRO A 95 -0.13 13.66 0.48
CA PRO A 95 -1.15 12.65 0.30
C PRO A 95 -0.61 11.23 0.44
N ALA A 96 -1.43 10.35 1.01
CA ALA A 96 -1.08 8.94 1.16
C ALA A 96 -2.22 8.02 0.72
N LEU A 97 -1.87 6.80 0.31
CA LEU A 97 -2.81 5.75 -0.07
C LEU A 97 -2.25 4.36 0.26
N THR A 98 -3.10 3.35 0.23
CA THR A 98 -2.66 1.95 0.27
C THR A 98 -2.64 1.35 -1.13
N SER A 99 -1.89 0.26 -1.32
CA SER A 99 -1.91 -0.48 -2.59
C SER A 99 -3.30 -1.03 -2.93
N ALA A 100 -4.09 -1.43 -1.94
CA ALA A 100 -5.47 -1.86 -2.18
C ALA A 100 -6.35 -0.72 -2.72
N GLN A 101 -6.22 0.48 -2.17
CA GLN A 101 -6.89 1.68 -2.71
C GLN A 101 -6.42 2.00 -4.12
N ALA A 102 -5.11 1.93 -4.39
CA ALA A 102 -4.55 2.18 -5.72
C ALA A 102 -5.10 1.20 -6.75
N ILE A 103 -5.16 -0.10 -6.41
CA ILE A 103 -5.76 -1.14 -7.27
C ILE A 103 -7.24 -0.81 -7.54
N GLY A 104 -8.01 -0.51 -6.50
CA GLY A 104 -9.43 -0.17 -6.64
C GLY A 104 -9.68 1.06 -7.50
N GLN A 105 -8.86 2.10 -7.34
CA GLN A 105 -8.93 3.30 -8.19
C GLN A 105 -8.60 2.99 -9.66
N ALA A 106 -7.60 2.14 -9.90
CA ALA A 106 -7.24 1.69 -11.24
C ALA A 106 -8.39 0.88 -11.89
N LEU A 107 -9.03 -0.03 -11.15
CA LEU A 107 -10.19 -0.78 -11.62
C LEU A 107 -11.35 0.15 -12.03
N ARG A 108 -11.63 1.17 -11.21
CA ARG A 108 -12.63 2.20 -11.56
C ARG A 108 -12.27 2.97 -12.83
N ALA A 109 -11.02 3.41 -12.94
CA ALA A 109 -10.54 4.17 -14.10
C ALA A 109 -10.64 3.34 -15.40
N LEU A 110 -10.45 2.02 -15.31
CA LEU A 110 -10.59 1.09 -16.43
C LEU A 110 -12.05 0.67 -16.69
N GLY A 111 -12.99 1.06 -15.84
CA GLY A 111 -14.39 0.59 -15.93
C GLY A 111 -14.54 -0.91 -15.68
N ALA A 112 -13.58 -1.53 -15.01
CA ALA A 112 -13.57 -2.97 -14.75
C ALA A 112 -14.62 -3.33 -13.69
N ARG A 113 -15.63 -4.12 -14.08
CA ARG A 113 -16.72 -4.58 -13.19
C ARG A 113 -16.67 -6.07 -12.91
N ARG A 114 -15.82 -6.81 -13.60
CA ARG A 114 -15.62 -8.25 -13.43
C ARG A 114 -14.14 -8.53 -13.51
N ILE A 115 -13.58 -9.02 -12.42
CA ILE A 115 -12.16 -9.34 -12.31
C ILE A 115 -11.98 -10.78 -11.85
N ALA A 116 -10.84 -11.37 -12.19
CA ALA A 116 -10.35 -12.59 -11.57
C ALA A 116 -9.23 -12.20 -10.60
N LEU A 117 -9.39 -12.53 -9.33
CA LEU A 117 -8.38 -12.29 -8.32
C LEU A 117 -7.51 -13.54 -8.15
N VAL A 118 -6.24 -13.45 -8.55
CA VAL A 118 -5.25 -14.50 -8.35
C VAL A 118 -4.23 -14.04 -7.33
N SER A 119 -4.06 -14.79 -6.26
CA SER A 119 -3.12 -14.45 -5.19
C SER A 119 -2.73 -15.70 -4.38
N PRO A 120 -1.62 -15.66 -3.62
CA PRO A 120 -1.21 -16.75 -2.72
C PRO A 120 -1.97 -16.74 -1.39
N TYR A 121 -3.04 -15.95 -1.25
CA TYR A 121 -3.79 -15.82 -0.01
C TYR A 121 -4.60 -17.08 0.32
N SER A 122 -4.85 -17.29 1.62
CA SER A 122 -5.81 -18.31 2.07
C SER A 122 -7.23 -17.97 1.59
N GLN A 123 -8.11 -18.97 1.55
CA GLN A 123 -9.51 -18.78 1.16
C GLN A 123 -10.22 -17.72 2.02
N ALA A 124 -9.92 -17.67 3.32
CA ALA A 124 -10.47 -16.65 4.21
C ALA A 124 -10.04 -15.23 3.79
N VAL A 125 -8.76 -15.02 3.47
CA VAL A 125 -8.25 -13.72 3.01
C VAL A 125 -8.77 -13.39 1.62
N LEU A 126 -8.90 -14.37 0.71
CA LEU A 126 -9.53 -14.17 -0.61
C LEU A 126 -10.99 -13.73 -0.49
N GLY A 127 -11.76 -14.32 0.44
CA GLY A 127 -13.13 -13.90 0.72
C GLY A 127 -13.20 -12.43 1.18
N ARG A 128 -12.28 -11.99 2.04
CA ARG A 128 -12.18 -10.59 2.45
C ARG A 128 -11.75 -9.66 1.31
N ALA A 129 -10.83 -10.11 0.46
CA ALA A 129 -10.41 -9.35 -0.71
C ALA A 129 -11.58 -9.14 -1.68
N ARG A 130 -12.36 -10.19 -1.94
CA ARG A 130 -13.59 -10.10 -2.74
C ARG A 130 -14.54 -9.05 -2.15
N GLN A 131 -14.88 -9.18 -0.88
CA GLN A 131 -15.76 -8.22 -0.20
C GLN A 131 -15.23 -6.78 -0.29
N TYR A 132 -13.93 -6.58 -0.10
CA TYR A 132 -13.29 -5.28 -0.17
C TYR A 132 -13.47 -4.62 -1.55
N PHE A 133 -13.15 -5.33 -2.63
CA PHE A 133 -13.23 -4.76 -3.98
C PHE A 133 -14.68 -4.63 -4.47
N GLU A 134 -15.55 -5.60 -4.18
CA GLU A 134 -16.98 -5.52 -4.53
C GLU A 134 -17.66 -4.34 -3.83
N SER A 135 -17.53 -4.22 -2.51
CA SER A 135 -18.25 -3.21 -1.74
C SER A 135 -17.74 -1.79 -1.96
N ARG A 136 -16.45 -1.62 -2.17
CA ARG A 136 -15.82 -0.28 -2.28
C ARG A 136 -15.67 0.21 -3.72
N TYR A 137 -15.49 -0.70 -4.66
CA TYR A 137 -15.15 -0.36 -6.05
C TYR A 137 -16.10 -0.95 -7.09
N GLY A 138 -16.98 -1.85 -6.71
CA GLY A 138 -17.96 -2.45 -7.60
C GLY A 138 -17.36 -3.46 -8.61
N ALA A 139 -16.22 -4.08 -8.23
CA ALA A 139 -15.47 -5.01 -9.10
C ALA A 139 -15.25 -6.37 -8.43
#